data_97e87f88917c1ea9f9994aa63e6747fa
#
_entry.id   97e87f88917c1ea9f9994aa63e6747fa
#
_cell.length_a   1.000
_cell.length_b   1.000
_cell.length_c   1.000
_cell.angle_alpha   90.00
_cell.angle_beta   90.00
_cell.angle_gamma   90.00
#
_symmetry.space_group_name_H-M   'P 1'
#
loop_
_entity.id
_entity.type
_entity.pdbx_description
1 polymer ?
#
loop_
_entity_poly.entity_id
_entity_poly.type
_entity_poly.pdbx_seq_one_letter_code
_entity_poly.pdbx_strand_id
1 'polypeptide(L)' 'MEAKLIKFLEAVIEDYNYYNEENPEQGSSEWGCMAEMERVFDDISKILKCTVRYDGNGNASIVW' A
#
# COMPACT_ATOMS: atom_id res chain seq x y z
N MET A 1 -10.05 -17.56 -3.45
CA MET A 1 -8.96 -17.12 -2.56
C MET A 1 -8.25 -15.90 -3.05
N GLU A 2 -7.82 -15.91 -4.31
CA GLU A 2 -7.14 -14.75 -4.89
C GLU A 2 -7.99 -13.49 -4.88
N ALA A 3 -9.30 -13.61 -5.13
CA ALA A 3 -10.20 -12.46 -5.13
C ALA A 3 -10.24 -11.75 -3.78
N LYS A 4 -10.21 -12.51 -2.69
CA LYS A 4 -10.19 -11.93 -1.34
C LYS A 4 -8.87 -11.24 -1.06
N LEU A 5 -7.77 -11.82 -1.53
CA LEU A 5 -6.45 -11.26 -1.35
C LEU A 5 -6.29 -9.97 -2.16
N ILE A 6 -6.84 -9.95 -3.37
CA ILE A 6 -6.84 -8.75 -4.22
C ILE A 6 -7.63 -7.64 -3.54
N LYS A 7 -8.81 -7.95 -3.00
CA LYS A 7 -9.63 -6.96 -2.30
C LYS A 7 -8.92 -6.43 -1.05
N PHE A 8 -8.23 -7.32 -0.33
CA PHE A 8 -7.46 -6.92 0.83
C PHE A 8 -6.34 -5.95 0.44
N LEU A 9 -5.60 -6.28 -0.61
CA LEU A 9 -4.53 -5.42 -1.10
C LEU A 9 -5.07 -4.06 -1.54
N GLU A 10 -6.18 -4.06 -2.27
CA GLU A 10 -6.82 -2.81 -2.71
C GLU A 10 -7.24 -1.95 -1.54
N ALA A 11 -7.79 -2.56 -0.49
CA ALA A 11 -8.21 -1.83 0.71
C ALA A 11 -7.01 -1.22 1.44
N VAL A 12 -5.93 -1.97 1.56
CA VAL A 12 -4.71 -1.47 2.22
C VAL A 12 -4.09 -0.33 1.40
N ILE A 13 -4.10 -0.46 0.07
CA ILE A 13 -3.60 0.61 -0.81
C ILE A 13 -4.44 1.89 -0.64
N GLU A 14 -5.74 1.74 -0.53
CA GLU A 14 -6.64 2.88 -0.32
C GLU A 14 -6.32 3.59 1.00
N ASP A 15 -6.11 2.82 2.07
CA ASP A 15 -5.71 3.37 3.36
C ASP A 15 -4.34 4.04 3.27
N TYR A 16 -3.39 3.43 2.59
CA TYR A 16 -2.06 3.99 2.39
C TYR A 16 -2.14 5.34 1.70
N ASN A 17 -2.92 5.41 0.63
CA ASN A 17 -3.08 6.65 -0.13
C ASN A 17 -3.74 7.74 0.70
N TYR A 18 -4.69 7.37 1.56
CA TYR A 18 -5.32 8.30 2.48
C TYR A 18 -4.27 8.90 3.43
N TYR A 19 -3.44 8.08 4.04
CA TYR A 19 -2.39 8.55 4.92
C TYR A 19 -1.36 9.41 4.16
N ASN A 20 -1.04 9.00 2.94
CA ASN A 20 -0.09 9.74 2.12
C ASN A 20 -0.60 11.16 1.82
N GLU A 21 -1.89 11.30 1.54
CA GLU A 21 -2.51 12.61 1.29
C GLU A 21 -2.53 13.51 2.53
N GLU A 22 -2.61 12.90 3.70
CA GLU A 22 -2.53 13.65 4.96
C GLU A 22 -1.11 14.17 5.23
N ASN A 23 -0.14 13.69 4.48
CA ASN A 23 1.26 14.11 4.56
C ASN A 23 1.81 14.01 5.99
N PRO A 24 1.83 12.80 6.59
CA PRO A 24 2.24 12.64 7.97
C PRO A 24 3.70 13.00 8.19
N GLU A 25 4.00 13.48 9.40
CA GLU A 25 5.38 13.79 9.77
C GLU A 25 6.20 12.50 9.92
N GLN A 26 7.45 12.56 9.48
CA GLN A 26 8.38 11.45 9.62
C GLN A 26 8.51 11.09 11.10
N GLY A 27 8.37 9.80 11.40
CA GLY A 27 8.44 9.31 12.78
C GLY A 27 7.11 9.31 13.52
N SER A 28 6.02 9.81 12.91
CA SER A 28 4.69 9.77 13.51
C SER A 28 4.11 8.36 13.45
N SER A 29 3.01 8.13 14.17
CA SER A 29 2.30 6.83 14.13
C SER A 29 1.82 6.50 12.73
N GLU A 30 1.32 7.51 12.01
CA GLU A 30 0.84 7.35 10.63
C GLU A 30 1.99 6.98 9.70
N TRP A 31 3.15 7.56 9.89
CA TRP A 31 4.35 7.22 9.13
C TRP A 31 4.72 5.75 9.34
N GLY A 32 4.67 5.29 10.59
CA GLY A 32 4.95 3.89 10.93
C GLY A 32 3.95 2.94 10.31
N CYS A 33 2.66 3.31 10.27
CA CYS A 33 1.62 2.53 9.62
C CYS A 33 1.88 2.39 8.12
N MET A 34 2.32 3.47 7.48
CA MET A 34 2.65 3.43 6.05
C MET A 34 3.81 2.47 5.77
N ALA A 35 4.83 2.47 6.63
CA ALA A 35 5.96 1.57 6.47
C ALA A 35 5.54 0.11 6.58
N GLU A 36 4.63 -0.22 7.51
CA GLU A 36 4.10 -1.57 7.65
C GLU A 36 3.25 -1.96 6.42
N MET A 37 2.46 -1.03 5.90
CA MET A 37 1.66 -1.27 4.71
C MET A 37 2.55 -1.57 3.50
N GLU A 38 3.68 -0.91 3.38
CA GLU A 38 4.63 -1.18 2.29
C GLU A 38 5.17 -2.60 2.36
N ARG A 39 5.39 -3.14 3.56
CA ARG A 39 5.80 -4.53 3.73
C ARG A 39 4.70 -5.48 3.27
N VAL A 40 3.45 -5.16 3.63
CA VAL A 40 2.28 -5.96 3.20
C VAL A 40 2.19 -5.94 1.68
N PHE A 41 2.39 -4.78 1.04
CA PHE A 41 2.38 -4.67 -0.42
C PHE A 41 3.43 -5.59 -1.04
N ASP A 42 4.64 -5.60 -0.50
CA ASP A 42 5.72 -6.42 -1.02
C ASP A 42 5.38 -7.91 -0.93
N ASP A 43 4.89 -8.34 0.23
CA ASP A 43 4.56 -9.75 0.45
C ASP A 43 3.40 -10.22 -0.42
N ILE A 44 2.31 -9.45 -0.44
CA ILE A 44 1.11 -9.82 -1.20
C ILE A 44 1.35 -9.73 -2.69
N SER A 45 2.10 -8.73 -3.15
CA SER A 45 2.39 -8.59 -4.58
C SER A 45 3.19 -9.78 -5.11
N LYS A 46 4.08 -10.34 -4.29
CA LYS A 46 4.81 -11.56 -4.66
C LYS A 46 3.87 -12.77 -4.78
N ILE A 47 2.90 -12.88 -3.88
CA ILE A 47 1.93 -13.98 -3.91
C ILE A 47 1.04 -13.85 -5.14
N LEU A 48 0.58 -12.65 -5.45
CA LEU A 48 -0.33 -12.39 -6.57
C LEU A 48 0.40 -12.21 -7.91
N LYS A 49 1.72 -12.13 -7.89
CA LYS A 49 2.55 -11.90 -9.08
C LYS A 49 2.19 -10.59 -9.77
N CYS A 50 2.00 -9.56 -8.96
CA CYS A 50 1.76 -8.20 -9.45
C CYS A 50 2.81 -7.27 -8.88
N THR A 51 2.76 -6.01 -9.26
CA THR A 51 3.65 -4.97 -8.78
C THR A 51 2.85 -3.85 -8.14
N VAL A 52 3.30 -3.34 -7.01
CA VAL A 52 2.75 -2.11 -6.43
C VAL A 52 3.69 -0.98 -6.82
N ARG A 53 3.16 0.02 -7.51
CA ARG A 53 3.94 1.17 -7.97
C ARG A 53 3.49 2.43 -7.26
N TYR A 54 4.41 3.37 -7.14
CA TYR A 54 4.16 4.66 -6.50
C TYR A 54 4.31 5.76 -7.54
N ASP A 55 3.35 6.69 -7.57
CA ASP A 55 3.39 7.81 -8.51
C ASP A 55 4.26 8.94 -7.97
N GLY A 56 4.32 10.06 -8.68
CA GLY A 56 5.10 11.22 -8.27
C GLY A 56 4.64 11.86 -6.97
N ASN A 57 3.39 11.60 -6.56
CA ASN A 57 2.84 12.10 -5.30
C ASN A 57 3.00 11.07 -4.16
N GLY A 58 3.52 9.89 -4.45
CA GLY A 58 3.70 8.84 -3.47
C GLY A 58 2.48 7.93 -3.29
N ASN A 59 1.44 8.11 -4.09
CA ASN A 59 0.26 7.23 -4.04
C ASN A 59 0.58 5.88 -4.66
N ALA A 60 0.07 4.82 -4.05
CA ALA A 60 0.30 3.45 -4.50
C ALA A 60 -0.79 2.97 -5.45
N SER A 61 -0.41 2.11 -6.38
CA SER A 61 -1.36 1.46 -7.28
C SER A 61 -0.85 0.08 -7.68
N ILE A 62 -1.77 -0.79 -8.10
CA ILE A 62 -1.42 -2.15 -8.52
C ILE A 62 -1.23 -2.18 -10.03
N VAL A 63 -0.16 -2.80 -10.47
CA VAL A 63 0.12 -3.03 -11.89
C VAL A 63 0.20 -4.53 -12.11
N TRP A 64 -0.72 -5.04 -12.91
CA TRP A 64 -0.77 -6.45 -13.28
C TRP A 64 0.12 -6.71 -14.49
#